data_fcbfa2c1f4d05d0ffb2993cfef215329
#
_entry.id   fcbfa2c1f4d05d0ffb2993cfef215329
#
_cell.length_a   1.000
_cell.length_b   1.000
_cell.length_c   1.000
_cell.angle_alpha   90.00
_cell.angle_beta   90.00
_cell.angle_gamma   90.00
#
_symmetry.space_group_name_H-M   'P 1'
#
loop_
_entity.id
_entity.type
_entity.pdbx_description
1 polymer ?
#
loop_
_entity_poly.entity_id
_entity_poly.type
_entity_poly.pdbx_seq_one_letter_code
_entity_poly.pdbx_strand_id
1 'polypeptide(L)'
;MSHEEKVYTKLKQHYHCAQAIFATYASDYGMDQETAYRTMACFAAGMYTGSVCGCVTAALAVLGLAYGFSDTKDREREIFGTKIAEEFVDRFQERMEGKFNCADILENNISTAEGMASIRREGMIKKKCTQAIQTSIEILEDMLQAYPDMLAGKPAEPSCDEQEIEKITYLVKRAQKIQHFESHVRDLILHSSKSIACIQFDISRFKIINDIYGERMGDQILQFIKDNLAEICNETQYYLNLRSDV
;
A
#
# COMPACT_ATOMS: atom_id res chain seq x y z
N MET A 1 -15.25 -29.21 -1.27
CA MET A 1 -14.64 -28.57 -0.08
C MET A 1 -14.40 -27.13 -0.43
N SER A 2 -15.00 -26.19 0.31
CA SER A 2 -14.81 -24.75 0.09
C SER A 2 -13.36 -24.33 0.41
N HIS A 3 -12.95 -23.14 -0.04
CA HIS A 3 -11.65 -22.60 0.34
C HIS A 3 -11.52 -22.44 1.86
N GLU A 4 -12.58 -21.99 2.50
CA GLU A 4 -12.65 -21.88 3.97
C GLU A 4 -12.35 -23.24 4.65
N GLU A 5 -13.03 -24.32 4.23
CA GLU A 5 -12.80 -25.66 4.78
C GLU A 5 -11.34 -26.12 4.56
N LYS A 6 -10.77 -25.83 3.38
CA LYS A 6 -9.37 -26.14 3.06
C LYS A 6 -8.40 -25.36 3.96
N VAL A 7 -8.66 -24.05 4.21
CA VAL A 7 -7.83 -23.22 5.11
C VAL A 7 -7.85 -23.78 6.52
N TYR A 8 -9.05 -24.07 7.07
CA TYR A 8 -9.14 -24.65 8.42
C TYR A 8 -8.51 -26.03 8.55
N THR A 9 -8.55 -26.84 7.47
CA THR A 9 -7.86 -28.13 7.43
C THR A 9 -6.33 -27.94 7.55
N LYS A 10 -5.76 -26.99 6.81
CA LYS A 10 -4.34 -26.65 6.89
C LYS A 10 -3.93 -26.10 8.27
N LEU A 11 -4.77 -25.26 8.88
CA LEU A 11 -4.54 -24.77 10.25
C LEU A 11 -4.52 -25.93 11.28
N LYS A 12 -5.39 -26.94 11.13
CA LYS A 12 -5.36 -28.16 11.96
C LYS A 12 -4.07 -28.98 11.76
N GLN A 13 -3.45 -28.88 10.60
CA GLN A 13 -2.15 -29.46 10.30
C GLN A 13 -0.96 -28.61 10.80
N HIS A 14 -1.24 -27.59 11.60
CA HIS A 14 -0.27 -26.67 12.20
C HIS A 14 0.43 -25.69 11.22
N TYR A 15 -0.09 -25.52 10.00
CA TYR A 15 0.38 -24.42 9.16
C TYR A 15 -0.07 -23.06 9.75
N HIS A 16 0.77 -22.05 9.58
CA HIS A 16 0.44 -20.69 10.00
C HIS A 16 -0.65 -20.07 9.14
N CYS A 17 -1.32 -19.02 9.65
CA CYS A 17 -2.43 -18.35 8.95
C CYS A 17 -2.05 -17.91 7.53
N ALA A 18 -0.88 -17.31 7.34
CA ALA A 18 -0.40 -16.90 6.02
C ALA A 18 -0.23 -18.09 5.06
N GLN A 19 0.38 -19.18 5.53
CA GLN A 19 0.55 -20.40 4.74
C GLN A 19 -0.77 -21.06 4.40
N ALA A 20 -1.69 -21.15 5.37
CA ALA A 20 -2.97 -21.81 5.20
C ALA A 20 -3.85 -21.10 4.17
N ILE A 21 -3.94 -19.76 4.24
CA ILE A 21 -4.69 -18.95 3.28
C ILE A 21 -4.02 -19.04 1.90
N PHE A 22 -2.77 -18.60 1.78
CA PHE A 22 -2.10 -18.51 0.49
C PHE A 22 -2.06 -19.85 -0.26
N ALA A 23 -1.62 -20.94 0.40
CA ALA A 23 -1.52 -22.25 -0.25
C ALA A 23 -2.87 -22.84 -0.64
N THR A 24 -3.98 -22.35 -0.08
CA THR A 24 -5.31 -22.78 -0.50
C THR A 24 -5.69 -22.17 -1.84
N TYR A 25 -5.46 -20.89 -2.02
CA TYR A 25 -5.82 -20.17 -3.25
C TYR A 25 -4.78 -20.27 -4.35
N ALA A 26 -3.49 -20.32 -4.00
CA ALA A 26 -2.40 -20.36 -4.97
C ALA A 26 -2.47 -21.59 -5.90
N SER A 27 -3.10 -22.68 -5.46
CA SER A 27 -3.37 -23.85 -6.30
C SER A 27 -4.28 -23.57 -7.49
N ASP A 28 -5.20 -22.62 -7.36
CA ASP A 28 -6.13 -22.23 -8.43
C ASP A 28 -5.42 -21.46 -9.54
N TYR A 29 -4.23 -20.91 -9.22
CA TYR A 29 -3.32 -20.22 -10.15
C TYR A 29 -2.13 -21.07 -10.57
N GLY A 30 -2.21 -22.41 -10.39
CA GLY A 30 -1.22 -23.37 -10.87
C GLY A 30 0.05 -23.47 -10.02
N MET A 31 0.10 -22.86 -8.83
CA MET A 31 1.23 -22.99 -7.92
C MET A 31 1.13 -24.31 -7.13
N ASP A 32 2.20 -25.06 -7.07
CA ASP A 32 2.25 -26.27 -6.26
C ASP A 32 2.23 -25.96 -4.75
N GLN A 33 1.71 -26.92 -3.97
CA GLN A 33 1.49 -26.73 -2.54
C GLN A 33 2.79 -26.50 -1.75
N GLU A 34 3.89 -27.18 -2.12
CA GLU A 34 5.16 -27.04 -1.42
C GLU A 34 5.73 -25.62 -1.61
N THR A 35 5.74 -25.15 -2.84
CA THR A 35 6.17 -23.78 -3.16
C THR A 35 5.30 -22.75 -2.42
N ALA A 36 3.98 -22.92 -2.42
CA ALA A 36 3.08 -22.03 -1.73
C ALA A 36 3.35 -21.97 -0.21
N TYR A 37 3.55 -23.10 0.44
CA TYR A 37 3.89 -23.13 1.87
C TYR A 37 5.23 -22.46 2.17
N ARG A 38 6.26 -22.77 1.37
CA ARG A 38 7.60 -22.19 1.54
C ARG A 38 7.60 -20.69 1.34
N THR A 39 6.89 -20.19 0.34
CA THR A 39 6.75 -18.75 0.05
C THR A 39 6.23 -17.98 1.26
N MET A 40 5.25 -18.52 1.97
CA MET A 40 4.59 -17.82 3.08
C MET A 40 5.10 -18.21 4.48
N ALA A 41 6.13 -19.05 4.58
CA ALA A 41 6.62 -19.53 5.87
C ALA A 41 7.12 -18.41 6.81
N CYS A 42 7.72 -17.37 6.25
CA CYS A 42 8.27 -16.25 7.02
C CYS A 42 7.27 -15.13 7.32
N PHE A 43 5.99 -15.27 6.91
CA PHE A 43 4.94 -14.26 7.13
C PHE A 43 4.06 -14.55 8.36
N ALA A 44 4.42 -15.53 9.17
CA ALA A 44 3.74 -15.84 10.42
C ALA A 44 3.91 -14.73 11.45
N ALA A 45 2.94 -14.59 12.35
CA ALA A 45 3.01 -13.69 13.50
C ALA A 45 3.38 -12.22 13.12
N GLY A 46 2.87 -11.75 11.97
CA GLY A 46 3.24 -10.43 11.44
C GLY A 46 4.73 -10.35 11.14
N MET A 47 5.24 -11.29 10.33
CA MET A 47 6.67 -11.44 10.00
C MET A 47 7.57 -11.59 11.24
N TYR A 48 7.05 -12.25 12.27
CA TYR A 48 7.68 -12.45 13.59
C TYR A 48 7.99 -11.15 14.35
N THR A 49 7.48 -10.01 13.90
CA THR A 49 7.67 -8.69 14.51
C THR A 49 6.40 -8.09 15.11
N GLY A 50 5.25 -8.76 14.93
CA GLY A 50 3.97 -8.21 15.31
C GLY A 50 3.38 -7.21 14.30
N SER A 51 4.03 -7.03 13.17
CA SER A 51 3.63 -6.14 12.08
C SER A 51 2.39 -6.68 11.34
N VAL A 52 2.23 -6.36 10.07
CA VAL A 52 1.05 -6.70 9.26
C VAL A 52 0.62 -8.15 9.45
N CYS A 53 -0.68 -8.35 9.71
CA CYS A 53 -1.25 -9.67 9.97
C CYS A 53 -0.99 -10.62 8.79
N GLY A 54 -0.59 -11.88 9.10
CA GLY A 54 -0.35 -12.90 8.08
C GLY A 54 -1.57 -13.24 7.22
N CYS A 55 -2.78 -12.99 7.71
CA CYS A 55 -4.01 -13.14 6.92
C CYS A 55 -4.07 -12.08 5.82
N VAL A 56 -3.67 -10.86 6.12
CA VAL A 56 -3.64 -9.74 5.17
C VAL A 56 -2.56 -9.96 4.12
N THR A 57 -1.32 -10.26 4.55
CA THR A 57 -0.21 -10.49 3.60
C THR A 57 -0.50 -11.65 2.65
N ALA A 58 -1.14 -12.73 3.14
CA ALA A 58 -1.54 -13.86 2.32
C ALA A 58 -2.64 -13.49 1.31
N ALA A 59 -3.65 -12.76 1.74
CA ALA A 59 -4.73 -12.32 0.87
C ALA A 59 -4.21 -11.38 -0.23
N LEU A 60 -3.36 -10.42 0.13
CA LEU A 60 -2.71 -9.54 -0.86
C LEU A 60 -1.84 -10.32 -1.84
N ALA A 61 -1.14 -11.36 -1.39
CA ALA A 61 -0.37 -12.25 -2.28
C ALA A 61 -1.28 -13.04 -3.23
N VAL A 62 -2.45 -13.50 -2.79
CA VAL A 62 -3.46 -14.15 -3.67
C VAL A 62 -4.00 -13.15 -4.68
N LEU A 63 -4.34 -11.94 -4.26
CA LEU A 63 -4.80 -10.88 -5.16
C LEU A 63 -3.70 -10.51 -6.17
N GLY A 64 -2.43 -10.56 -5.76
CA GLY A 64 -1.29 -10.41 -6.66
C GLY A 64 -1.19 -11.51 -7.71
N LEU A 65 -1.49 -12.78 -7.37
CA LEU A 65 -1.57 -13.87 -8.34
C LEU A 65 -2.74 -13.69 -9.31
N ALA A 66 -3.89 -13.21 -8.80
CA ALA A 66 -5.10 -13.02 -9.59
C ALA A 66 -5.02 -11.81 -10.53
N TYR A 67 -4.54 -10.69 -10.03
CA TYR A 67 -4.68 -9.37 -10.66
C TYR A 67 -3.37 -8.62 -10.85
N GLY A 68 -2.26 -9.14 -10.33
CA GLY A 68 -0.96 -8.49 -10.40
C GLY A 68 -0.40 -8.44 -11.83
N PHE A 69 0.54 -7.54 -12.04
CA PHE A 69 1.25 -7.40 -13.31
C PHE A 69 2.59 -8.15 -13.28
N SER A 70 3.00 -8.67 -14.43
CA SER A 70 4.32 -9.28 -14.65
C SER A 70 5.14 -8.56 -15.72
N ASP A 71 4.49 -7.70 -16.50
CA ASP A 71 5.14 -6.80 -17.47
C ASP A 71 5.11 -5.36 -16.92
N THR A 72 6.28 -4.76 -16.76
CA THR A 72 6.43 -3.36 -16.29
C THR A 72 5.81 -2.31 -17.23
N LYS A 73 5.43 -2.70 -18.43
CA LYS A 73 4.73 -1.84 -19.39
C LYS A 73 3.21 -1.91 -19.23
N ASP A 74 2.68 -2.89 -18.53
CA ASP A 74 1.25 -3.05 -18.25
C ASP A 74 0.82 -2.12 -17.12
N ARG A 75 0.70 -0.85 -17.46
CA ARG A 75 0.32 0.21 -16.49
C ARG A 75 -1.11 0.07 -16.00
N GLU A 76 -2.01 -0.42 -16.83
CA GLU A 76 -3.41 -0.62 -16.43
C GLU A 76 -3.50 -1.68 -15.34
N ARG A 77 -2.81 -2.79 -15.51
CA ARG A 77 -2.78 -3.86 -14.52
C ARG A 77 -2.05 -3.46 -13.24
N GLU A 78 -1.01 -2.65 -13.34
CA GLU A 78 -0.33 -2.07 -12.16
C GLU A 78 -1.27 -1.18 -11.35
N ILE A 79 -1.99 -0.26 -12.02
CA ILE A 79 -2.97 0.63 -11.37
C ILE A 79 -4.10 -0.19 -10.76
N PHE A 80 -4.64 -1.16 -11.49
CA PHE A 80 -5.70 -2.02 -10.99
C PHE A 80 -5.25 -2.83 -9.78
N GLY A 81 -4.07 -3.45 -9.82
CA GLY A 81 -3.50 -4.20 -8.71
C GLY A 81 -3.31 -3.35 -7.45
N THR A 82 -2.92 -2.08 -7.61
CA THR A 82 -2.83 -1.14 -6.49
C THR A 82 -4.20 -0.88 -5.86
N LYS A 83 -5.22 -0.57 -6.68
CA LYS A 83 -6.59 -0.34 -6.18
C LYS A 83 -7.17 -1.54 -5.46
N ILE A 84 -6.97 -2.73 -5.99
CA ILE A 84 -7.41 -3.99 -5.38
C ILE A 84 -6.74 -4.22 -4.02
N ALA A 85 -5.44 -3.92 -3.92
CA ALA A 85 -4.73 -4.05 -2.65
C ALA A 85 -5.24 -3.05 -1.60
N GLU A 86 -5.45 -1.80 -1.99
CA GLU A 86 -6.02 -0.75 -1.13
C GLU A 86 -7.43 -1.12 -0.68
N GLU A 87 -8.31 -1.54 -1.59
CA GLU A 87 -9.67 -1.96 -1.27
C GLU A 87 -9.69 -3.11 -0.26
N PHE A 88 -8.84 -4.11 -0.43
CA PHE A 88 -8.74 -5.22 0.52
C PHE A 88 -8.35 -4.72 1.92
N VAL A 89 -7.33 -3.86 1.99
CA VAL A 89 -6.83 -3.31 3.26
C VAL A 89 -7.90 -2.50 3.96
N ASP A 90 -8.59 -1.62 3.25
CA ASP A 90 -9.66 -0.77 3.79
C ASP A 90 -10.80 -1.62 4.34
N ARG A 91 -11.30 -2.59 3.57
CA ARG A 91 -12.36 -3.52 3.99
C ARG A 91 -11.96 -4.39 5.18
N PHE A 92 -10.70 -4.82 5.24
CA PHE A 92 -10.19 -5.57 6.37
C PHE A 92 -10.14 -4.71 7.64
N GLN A 93 -9.58 -3.51 7.55
CA GLN A 93 -9.51 -2.57 8.68
C GLN A 93 -10.90 -2.19 9.18
N GLU A 94 -11.85 -1.91 8.30
CA GLU A 94 -13.23 -1.62 8.68
C GLU A 94 -13.84 -2.75 9.52
N ARG A 95 -13.70 -4.01 9.07
CA ARG A 95 -14.25 -5.19 9.78
C ARG A 95 -13.47 -5.56 11.04
N MET A 96 -12.20 -5.14 11.15
CA MET A 96 -11.31 -5.43 12.28
C MET A 96 -11.13 -4.23 13.22
N GLU A 97 -12.07 -3.27 13.20
CA GLU A 97 -12.05 -2.09 14.09
C GLU A 97 -10.76 -1.27 14.00
N GLY A 98 -10.22 -1.09 12.79
CA GLY A 98 -8.96 -0.42 12.51
C GLY A 98 -7.70 -1.24 12.78
N LYS A 99 -7.85 -2.47 13.31
CA LYS A 99 -6.71 -3.34 13.61
C LYS A 99 -6.18 -3.99 12.35
N PHE A 100 -4.88 -3.86 12.14
CA PHE A 100 -4.21 -4.33 10.94
C PHE A 100 -2.97 -5.16 11.25
N ASN A 101 -2.25 -4.82 12.31
CA ASN A 101 -1.06 -5.54 12.72
C ASN A 101 -1.41 -6.74 13.61
N CYS A 102 -0.58 -7.75 13.58
CA CYS A 102 -0.73 -8.95 14.39
C CYS A 102 -0.71 -8.63 15.90
N ALA A 103 0.14 -7.69 16.32
CA ALA A 103 0.21 -7.25 17.71
C ALA A 103 -1.08 -6.54 18.17
N ASP A 104 -1.68 -5.71 17.30
CA ASP A 104 -2.93 -5.00 17.63
C ASP A 104 -4.12 -5.96 17.69
N ILE A 105 -4.19 -6.93 16.75
CA ILE A 105 -5.23 -7.95 16.73
C ILE A 105 -5.15 -8.85 17.97
N LEU A 106 -3.93 -9.25 18.36
CA LEU A 106 -3.69 -10.10 19.53
C LEU A 106 -3.63 -9.31 20.84
N GLU A 107 -3.69 -7.97 20.78
CA GLU A 107 -3.67 -7.08 21.93
C GLU A 107 -2.45 -7.34 22.85
N ASN A 108 -1.32 -7.73 22.24
CA ASN A 108 -0.14 -8.11 22.99
C ASN A 108 1.14 -8.00 22.16
N ASN A 109 2.28 -7.84 22.84
CA ASN A 109 3.58 -7.83 22.18
C ASN A 109 4.07 -9.27 21.90
N ILE A 110 3.92 -9.71 20.67
CA ILE A 110 4.32 -11.07 20.25
C ILE A 110 5.83 -11.25 20.11
N SER A 111 6.61 -10.17 20.16
CA SER A 111 8.08 -10.22 20.06
C SER A 111 8.73 -10.57 21.42
N THR A 112 7.96 -10.61 22.50
CA THR A 112 8.47 -10.95 23.84
C THR A 112 7.96 -12.31 24.30
N ALA A 113 8.76 -12.97 25.13
CA ALA A 113 8.37 -14.25 25.74
C ALA A 113 7.14 -14.12 26.62
N GLU A 114 7.04 -13.02 27.38
CA GLU A 114 5.92 -12.69 28.26
C GLU A 114 4.63 -12.47 27.46
N GLY A 115 4.71 -11.69 26.36
CA GLY A 115 3.58 -11.43 25.49
C GLY A 115 3.06 -12.70 24.85
N MET A 116 3.95 -13.57 24.35
CA MET A 116 3.57 -14.87 23.80
C MET A 116 2.97 -15.81 24.85
N ALA A 117 3.47 -15.79 26.10
CA ALA A 117 2.90 -16.55 27.19
C ALA A 117 1.48 -16.06 27.54
N SER A 118 1.25 -14.75 27.56
CA SER A 118 -0.06 -14.13 27.78
C SER A 118 -1.06 -14.54 26.68
N ILE A 119 -0.68 -14.39 25.42
CA ILE A 119 -1.51 -14.77 24.25
C ILE A 119 -1.97 -16.23 24.33
N ARG A 120 -1.06 -17.15 24.70
CA ARG A 120 -1.37 -18.57 24.85
C ARG A 120 -2.31 -18.83 26.03
N ARG A 121 -2.01 -18.23 27.19
CA ARG A 121 -2.80 -18.39 28.42
C ARG A 121 -4.25 -17.92 28.25
N GLU A 122 -4.44 -16.81 27.52
CA GLU A 122 -5.74 -16.20 27.31
C GLU A 122 -6.50 -16.77 26.10
N GLY A 123 -5.85 -17.65 25.34
CA GLY A 123 -6.44 -18.27 24.15
C GLY A 123 -6.72 -17.28 23.00
N MET A 124 -5.98 -16.17 22.97
CA MET A 124 -6.20 -15.07 22.03
C MET A 124 -6.06 -15.53 20.57
N ILE A 125 -5.12 -16.44 20.27
CA ILE A 125 -4.98 -17.01 18.93
C ILE A 125 -6.31 -17.62 18.46
N LYS A 126 -6.94 -18.44 19.28
CA LYS A 126 -8.22 -19.09 18.89
C LYS A 126 -9.35 -18.09 18.72
N LYS A 127 -9.39 -17.02 19.51
CA LYS A 127 -10.45 -16.03 19.46
C LYS A 127 -10.25 -15.03 18.31
N LYS A 128 -9.09 -14.34 18.31
CA LYS A 128 -8.81 -13.19 17.44
C LYS A 128 -8.28 -13.59 16.06
N CYS A 129 -7.39 -14.60 15.99
CA CYS A 129 -6.90 -15.06 14.69
C CYS A 129 -8.01 -15.75 13.89
N THR A 130 -8.95 -16.45 14.52
CA THR A 130 -10.10 -17.04 13.79
C THR A 130 -10.92 -15.95 13.12
N GLN A 131 -11.21 -14.85 13.83
CA GLN A 131 -11.92 -13.70 13.25
C GLN A 131 -11.13 -13.10 12.07
N ALA A 132 -9.84 -12.83 12.22
CA ALA A 132 -9.00 -12.27 11.17
C ALA A 132 -8.92 -13.18 9.94
N ILE A 133 -8.81 -14.50 10.14
CA ILE A 133 -8.80 -15.50 9.06
C ILE A 133 -10.13 -15.48 8.30
N GLN A 134 -11.24 -15.55 9.02
CA GLN A 134 -12.57 -15.55 8.42
C GLN A 134 -12.83 -14.25 7.66
N THR A 135 -12.53 -13.10 8.25
CA THR A 135 -12.64 -11.78 7.61
C THR A 135 -11.84 -11.73 6.31
N SER A 136 -10.58 -12.21 6.33
CA SER A 136 -9.74 -12.23 5.13
C SER A 136 -10.32 -13.13 4.04
N ILE A 137 -10.83 -14.31 4.38
CA ILE A 137 -11.43 -15.25 3.42
C ILE A 137 -12.67 -14.63 2.77
N GLU A 138 -13.57 -14.09 3.58
CA GLU A 138 -14.82 -13.49 3.09
C GLU A 138 -14.56 -12.33 2.13
N ILE A 139 -13.65 -11.41 2.49
CA ILE A 139 -13.29 -10.29 1.61
C ILE A 139 -12.64 -10.80 0.33
N LEU A 140 -11.71 -11.75 0.45
CA LEU A 140 -11.00 -12.32 -0.70
C LEU A 140 -11.95 -13.01 -1.69
N GLU A 141 -12.90 -13.82 -1.19
CA GLU A 141 -13.91 -14.47 -2.02
C GLU A 141 -14.79 -13.45 -2.74
N ASP A 142 -15.27 -12.43 -2.02
CA ASP A 142 -16.07 -11.35 -2.63
C ASP A 142 -15.30 -10.65 -3.75
N MET A 143 -14.03 -10.31 -3.51
CA MET A 143 -13.22 -9.59 -4.49
C MET A 143 -12.85 -10.46 -5.69
N LEU A 144 -12.55 -11.74 -5.50
CA LEU A 144 -12.30 -12.67 -6.60
C LEU A 144 -13.53 -12.91 -7.47
N GLN A 145 -14.75 -12.81 -6.89
CA GLN A 145 -16.00 -12.90 -7.63
C GLN A 145 -16.39 -11.60 -8.33
N ALA A 146 -16.01 -10.44 -7.76
CA ALA A 146 -16.38 -9.13 -8.30
C ALA A 146 -15.68 -8.81 -9.63
N TYR A 147 -14.49 -9.38 -9.88
CA TYR A 147 -13.64 -9.02 -11.03
C TYR A 147 -13.26 -10.24 -11.91
N PRO A 148 -14.24 -11.03 -12.41
CA PRO A 148 -13.94 -12.28 -13.14
C PRO A 148 -13.23 -12.03 -14.48
N ASP A 149 -13.51 -10.92 -15.16
CA ASP A 149 -12.92 -10.59 -16.46
C ASP A 149 -11.42 -10.26 -16.35
N MET A 150 -10.98 -9.77 -15.21
CA MET A 150 -9.56 -9.51 -14.93
C MET A 150 -8.78 -10.80 -14.73
N LEU A 151 -9.41 -11.85 -14.18
CA LEU A 151 -8.81 -13.20 -14.05
C LEU A 151 -8.52 -13.83 -15.40
N ALA A 152 -9.37 -13.57 -16.39
CA ALA A 152 -9.27 -14.13 -17.74
C ALA A 152 -8.23 -13.43 -18.64
N GLY A 153 -7.45 -12.48 -18.12
CA GLY A 153 -6.43 -11.76 -18.89
C GLY A 153 -6.98 -10.80 -19.96
N LYS A 154 -8.29 -10.52 -19.94
CA LYS A 154 -8.86 -9.45 -20.75
C LYS A 154 -8.76 -8.14 -19.94
N PRO A 155 -8.20 -7.08 -20.52
CA PRO A 155 -8.26 -5.77 -19.88
C PRO A 155 -9.75 -5.38 -19.78
N ALA A 156 -10.25 -5.15 -18.55
CA ALA A 156 -11.46 -4.37 -18.40
C ALA A 156 -11.17 -2.98 -18.98
N GLU A 157 -12.10 -2.43 -19.74
CA GLU A 157 -11.99 -1.02 -20.11
C GLU A 157 -11.85 -0.22 -18.82
N PRO A 158 -10.85 0.65 -18.70
CA PRO A 158 -10.61 1.38 -17.47
C PRO A 158 -11.83 2.24 -17.16
N SER A 159 -12.53 1.91 -16.07
CA SER A 159 -13.57 2.79 -15.51
C SER A 159 -12.95 3.93 -14.70
N CYS A 160 -11.66 4.18 -14.86
CA CYS A 160 -11.00 5.34 -14.28
C CYS A 160 -11.45 6.58 -15.05
N ASP A 161 -12.10 7.48 -14.34
CA ASP A 161 -12.37 8.82 -14.83
C ASP A 161 -11.03 9.45 -15.27
N GLU A 162 -11.00 10.10 -16.43
CA GLU A 162 -9.79 10.78 -16.95
C GLU A 162 -9.20 11.72 -15.88
N GLN A 163 -10.03 12.30 -15.05
CA GLN A 163 -9.63 13.15 -13.92
C GLN A 163 -8.83 12.38 -12.84
N GLU A 164 -9.17 11.14 -12.61
CA GLU A 164 -8.49 10.29 -11.60
C GLU A 164 -7.12 9.83 -12.11
N ILE A 165 -7.02 9.48 -13.40
CA ILE A 165 -5.74 9.17 -14.07
C ILE A 165 -4.83 10.40 -14.06
N GLU A 166 -5.36 11.58 -14.35
CA GLU A 166 -4.62 12.83 -14.33
C GLU A 166 -4.10 13.16 -12.93
N LYS A 167 -4.93 12.95 -11.90
CA LYS A 167 -4.57 13.12 -10.48
C LYS A 167 -3.45 12.17 -10.06
N ILE A 168 -3.55 10.87 -10.40
CA ILE A 168 -2.51 9.88 -10.08
C ILE A 168 -1.21 10.22 -10.83
N THR A 169 -1.29 10.55 -12.12
CA THR A 169 -0.14 10.96 -12.93
C THR A 169 0.56 12.19 -12.34
N TYR A 170 -0.21 13.15 -11.85
CA TYR A 170 0.30 14.32 -11.16
C TYR A 170 1.06 13.94 -9.87
N LEU A 171 0.46 13.08 -9.03
CA LEU A 171 1.08 12.62 -7.77
C LEU A 171 2.40 11.88 -8.02
N VAL A 172 2.45 11.02 -9.03
CA VAL A 172 3.67 10.31 -9.42
C VAL A 172 4.76 11.28 -9.89
N LYS A 173 4.42 12.23 -10.77
CA LYS A 173 5.36 13.25 -11.22
C LYS A 173 5.87 14.12 -10.07
N ARG A 174 4.99 14.44 -9.11
CA ARG A 174 5.36 15.20 -7.90
C ARG A 174 6.34 14.41 -7.03
N ALA A 175 6.07 13.13 -6.78
CA ALA A 175 6.94 12.25 -6.00
C ALA A 175 8.33 12.12 -6.66
N GLN A 176 8.40 11.97 -7.98
CA GLN A 176 9.65 11.91 -8.72
C GLN A 176 10.46 13.22 -8.60
N LYS A 177 9.80 14.38 -8.65
CA LYS A 177 10.47 15.68 -8.46
C LYS A 177 11.06 15.81 -7.06
N ILE A 178 10.31 15.40 -6.03
CA ILE A 178 10.79 15.40 -4.63
C ILE A 178 12.00 14.50 -4.49
N GLN A 179 11.94 13.27 -5.00
CA GLN A 179 13.04 12.31 -4.92
C GLN A 179 14.31 12.81 -5.63
N HIS A 180 14.16 13.44 -6.79
CA HIS A 180 15.27 14.03 -7.50
C HIS A 180 15.91 15.19 -6.72
N PHE A 181 15.09 16.06 -6.13
CA PHE A 181 15.56 17.17 -5.29
C PHE A 181 16.28 16.65 -4.04
N GLU A 182 15.72 15.66 -3.34
CA GLU A 182 16.35 15.04 -2.16
C GLU A 182 17.71 14.41 -2.50
N SER A 183 17.81 13.71 -3.62
CA SER A 183 19.07 13.15 -4.10
C SER A 183 20.10 14.23 -4.33
N HIS A 184 19.70 15.32 -5.01
CA HIS A 184 20.58 16.45 -5.29
C HIS A 184 21.05 17.15 -4.01
N VAL A 185 20.15 17.40 -3.07
CA VAL A 185 20.51 17.98 -1.75
C VAL A 185 21.46 17.06 -0.98
N ARG A 186 21.22 15.75 -1.02
CA ARG A 186 22.11 14.75 -0.40
C ARG A 186 23.52 14.81 -0.99
N ASP A 187 23.64 14.88 -2.31
CA ASP A 187 24.92 14.97 -3.00
C ASP A 187 25.66 16.26 -2.64
N LEU A 188 24.93 17.38 -2.52
CA LEU A 188 25.52 18.65 -2.06
C LEU A 188 26.04 18.56 -0.63
N ILE A 189 25.28 17.92 0.28
CA ILE A 189 25.70 17.74 1.69
C ILE A 189 26.95 16.88 1.78
N LEU A 190 27.03 15.81 0.99
CA LEU A 190 28.14 14.85 1.04
C LEU A 190 29.42 15.37 0.39
N HIS A 191 29.32 16.21 -0.63
CA HIS A 191 30.46 16.59 -1.46
C HIS A 191 30.82 18.08 -1.39
N SER A 192 30.06 18.92 -0.67
CA SER A 192 30.33 20.35 -0.51
C SER A 192 30.97 20.62 0.85
N SER A 193 32.04 21.40 0.84
CA SER A 193 32.65 21.97 2.05
C SER A 193 31.92 23.23 2.57
N LYS A 194 30.86 23.67 1.88
CA LYS A 194 30.09 24.88 2.20
C LYS A 194 28.86 24.54 3.03
N SER A 195 28.46 25.47 3.88
CA SER A 195 27.16 25.36 4.61
C SER A 195 26.02 25.47 3.61
N ILE A 196 25.01 24.59 3.79
CA ILE A 196 23.81 24.56 2.97
C ILE A 196 22.65 25.07 3.81
N ALA A 197 21.86 26.01 3.27
CA ALA A 197 20.63 26.48 3.87
C ALA A 197 19.45 26.02 3.02
N CYS A 198 18.41 25.46 3.65
CA CYS A 198 17.15 25.11 3.03
C CYS A 198 16.06 26.08 3.53
N ILE A 199 15.38 26.72 2.60
CA ILE A 199 14.27 27.63 2.91
C ILE A 199 13.00 27.05 2.31
N GLN A 200 12.00 26.84 3.15
CA GLN A 200 10.65 26.48 2.71
C GLN A 200 9.73 27.66 2.93
N PHE A 201 8.92 28.00 1.94
CA PHE A 201 7.86 28.99 2.06
C PHE A 201 6.58 28.49 1.41
N ASP A 202 5.45 28.97 1.93
CA ASP A 202 4.11 28.67 1.46
C ASP A 202 3.31 29.97 1.30
N ILE A 203 2.34 29.97 0.37
CA ILE A 203 1.47 31.12 0.17
C ILE A 203 0.29 30.97 1.13
N SER A 204 0.30 31.76 2.19
CA SER A 204 -0.77 31.72 3.19
C SER A 204 -2.13 31.97 2.53
N ARG A 205 -3.08 31.06 2.80
CA ARG A 205 -4.46 31.15 2.31
C ARG A 205 -4.61 31.18 0.78
N PHE A 206 -3.72 30.50 0.05
CA PHE A 206 -3.77 30.46 -1.41
C PHE A 206 -5.13 30.00 -1.96
N LYS A 207 -5.80 29.07 -1.28
CA LYS A 207 -7.14 28.63 -1.62
C LYS A 207 -8.14 29.79 -1.66
N ILE A 208 -8.07 30.74 -0.71
CA ILE A 208 -8.96 31.91 -0.69
C ILE A 208 -8.73 32.80 -1.91
N ILE A 209 -7.48 32.90 -2.38
CA ILE A 209 -7.17 33.65 -3.60
C ILE A 209 -7.88 33.00 -4.80
N ASN A 210 -7.81 31.66 -4.92
CA ASN A 210 -8.50 30.94 -5.97
C ASN A 210 -10.02 31.06 -5.87
N ASP A 211 -10.58 30.99 -4.67
CA ASP A 211 -12.03 31.11 -4.44
C ASP A 211 -12.58 32.50 -4.78
N ILE A 212 -11.82 33.57 -4.55
CA ILE A 212 -12.24 34.95 -4.78
C ILE A 212 -11.94 35.41 -6.21
N TYR A 213 -10.75 35.10 -6.73
CA TYR A 213 -10.24 35.66 -8.00
C TYR A 213 -10.17 34.62 -9.13
N GLY A 214 -10.51 33.35 -8.84
CA GLY A 214 -10.46 32.23 -9.77
C GLY A 214 -9.08 31.63 -9.90
N GLU A 215 -9.04 30.36 -10.31
CA GLU A 215 -7.79 29.54 -10.46
C GLU A 215 -6.78 30.20 -11.40
N ARG A 216 -7.26 30.88 -12.45
CA ARG A 216 -6.39 31.60 -13.39
C ARG A 216 -5.53 32.66 -12.71
N MET A 217 -6.07 33.35 -11.70
CA MET A 217 -5.31 34.34 -10.93
C MET A 217 -4.28 33.65 -10.03
N GLY A 218 -4.67 32.56 -9.39
CA GLY A 218 -3.73 31.75 -8.61
C GLY A 218 -2.57 31.24 -9.45
N ASP A 219 -2.84 30.73 -10.66
CA ASP A 219 -1.80 30.29 -11.60
C ASP A 219 -0.85 31.43 -11.99
N GLN A 220 -1.35 32.64 -12.22
CA GLN A 220 -0.53 33.80 -12.50
C GLN A 220 0.40 34.16 -11.32
N ILE A 221 -0.09 34.06 -10.10
CA ILE A 221 0.71 34.32 -8.88
C ILE A 221 1.81 33.25 -8.75
N LEU A 222 1.48 31.98 -8.96
CA LEU A 222 2.46 30.88 -8.91
C LEU A 222 3.52 31.05 -10.00
N GLN A 223 3.12 31.43 -11.21
CA GLN A 223 4.07 31.69 -12.31
C GLN A 223 4.98 32.89 -12.01
N PHE A 224 4.41 33.98 -11.48
CA PHE A 224 5.19 35.14 -11.06
C PHE A 224 6.26 34.80 -10.02
N ILE A 225 5.89 34.00 -9.00
CA ILE A 225 6.84 33.54 -7.97
C ILE A 225 7.94 32.69 -8.62
N LYS A 226 7.56 31.76 -9.50
CA LYS A 226 8.51 30.89 -10.21
C LYS A 226 9.51 31.70 -11.04
N ASP A 227 9.04 32.69 -11.78
CA ASP A 227 9.87 33.51 -12.65
C ASP A 227 10.86 34.35 -11.81
N ASN A 228 10.41 34.93 -10.70
CA ASN A 228 11.28 35.66 -9.78
C ASN A 228 12.30 34.72 -9.08
N LEU A 229 11.93 33.51 -8.70
CA LEU A 229 12.86 32.53 -8.15
C LEU A 229 13.93 32.14 -9.19
N ALA A 230 13.54 31.98 -10.45
CA ALA A 230 14.46 31.67 -11.52
C ALA A 230 15.48 32.80 -11.79
N GLU A 231 15.09 34.06 -11.59
CA GLU A 231 16.01 35.21 -11.70
C GLU A 231 16.97 35.34 -10.50
N ILE A 232 16.48 35.00 -9.30
CA ILE A 232 17.27 35.10 -8.06
C ILE A 232 18.22 33.91 -7.90
N CYS A 233 17.80 32.72 -8.27
CA CYS A 233 18.59 31.50 -8.15
C CYS A 233 19.67 31.44 -9.23
N ASN A 234 20.89 31.19 -8.81
CA ASN A 234 22.04 30.99 -9.70
C ASN A 234 22.49 29.51 -9.69
N GLU A 235 23.60 29.20 -10.37
CA GLU A 235 24.12 27.82 -10.49
C GLU A 235 24.40 27.11 -9.16
N THR A 236 24.40 27.81 -8.03
CA THR A 236 24.63 27.26 -6.69
C THR A 236 23.36 27.20 -5.86
N GLN A 237 22.24 27.60 -6.41
CA GLN A 237 20.92 27.65 -5.71
C GLN A 237 19.88 26.87 -6.51
N TYR A 238 19.19 25.98 -5.83
CA TYR A 238 18.18 25.11 -6.42
C TYR A 238 16.84 25.34 -5.74
N TYR A 239 15.77 25.31 -6.50
CA TYR A 239 14.43 25.39 -5.96
C TYR A 239 13.53 24.27 -6.49
N LEU A 240 12.62 23.80 -5.66
CA LEU A 240 11.57 22.86 -6.00
C LEU A 240 10.22 23.51 -5.77
N ASN A 241 9.42 23.59 -6.82
CA ASN A 241 8.02 24.00 -6.70
C ASN A 241 7.15 22.77 -6.43
N LEU A 242 6.62 22.71 -5.23
CA LEU A 242 5.62 21.73 -4.81
C LEU A 242 4.24 22.37 -4.94
N ARG A 243 3.72 22.45 -6.16
CA ARG A 243 2.35 22.93 -6.37
C ARG A 243 1.39 22.05 -5.57
N SER A 244 0.68 22.63 -4.63
CA SER A 244 -0.44 22.00 -3.94
C SER A 244 -1.72 22.41 -4.66
N ASP A 245 -2.15 21.59 -5.59
CA ASP A 245 -3.50 21.71 -6.13
C ASP A 245 -4.41 20.85 -5.24
N VAL A 246 -5.03 21.47 -4.29
CA VAL A 246 -6.29 21.03 -3.67
C VAL A 246 -7.11 22.25 -3.32
#